data_b8ac1a25cbd312a92732f45b8b470712
#
_entry.id   b8ac1a25cbd312a92732f45b8b470712
#
_cell.length_a   1.000
_cell.length_b   1.000
_cell.length_c   1.000
_cell.angle_alpha   90.00
_cell.angle_beta   90.00
_cell.angle_gamma   90.00
#
_symmetry.space_group_name_H-M   'P 1'
#
loop_
_entity.id
_entity.type
_entity.pdbx_description
1 polymer ?
#
loop_
_entity_poly.entity_id
_entity_poly.type
_entity_poly.pdbx_seq_one_letter_code
_entity_poly.pdbx_strand_id
1 'polypeptide(L)'
;MKITLVVYKYGVPLSDPCCYPLGVLYISAGLKKLGHEVKILNFNLWDYDFAEEIKGQDAVLFTGFDEFLPFIRRDSQICRENGVKTVIGGALATFRTKEMAQIVGTVVVGEGDEVLSEALTSTGIVWGRKPDLSAVPYPDYDGFGIEEYHRRHSVRYIGVLTARGCPYSCQFCVQTCRYQERDLGAVFQEIDHYRASYGIETIILNDNTLNARKDRFMAFCKGMKGKGLSWSAAIRTDRFDEDMARAAKDSGAQYFVVGVESFIQGRLDKMGKKTTVDDNLRTLGLLNKYQIPYHGNILLGFDWDAPGHITREVSSIPAGYNVFPVLLQPFIGIKAKPGVFGEERDMWSKRFREYAEGRGMSVYPEAEVNP
;
A
#
# COMPACT_ATOMS: atom_id res chain seq x y z
N MET A 1 -23.75 -17.08 -5.55
CA MET A 1 -23.25 -16.55 -6.82
C MET A 1 -21.83 -17.03 -7.03
N LYS A 2 -21.42 -17.21 -8.29
CA LYS A 2 -20.03 -17.44 -8.67
C LYS A 2 -19.38 -16.10 -9.02
N ILE A 3 -18.35 -15.73 -8.30
CA ILE A 3 -17.77 -14.38 -8.37
C ILE A 3 -16.26 -14.50 -8.65
N THR A 4 -15.78 -13.70 -9.59
CA THR A 4 -14.36 -13.58 -9.91
C THR A 4 -13.84 -12.21 -9.46
N LEU A 5 -12.75 -12.18 -8.68
CA LEU A 5 -11.97 -10.97 -8.41
C LEU A 5 -10.71 -10.96 -9.27
N VAL A 6 -10.33 -9.78 -9.75
CA VAL A 6 -9.17 -9.62 -10.63
C VAL A 6 -8.06 -8.87 -9.91
N VAL A 7 -6.87 -9.46 -9.90
CA VAL A 7 -5.62 -8.85 -9.47
C VAL A 7 -4.71 -8.75 -10.68
N TYR A 8 -4.63 -7.57 -11.28
CA TYR A 8 -3.77 -7.32 -12.43
C TYR A 8 -2.29 -7.41 -12.06
N LYS A 9 -1.47 -7.65 -13.07
CA LYS A 9 -0.01 -7.72 -12.90
C LYS A 9 0.52 -6.32 -12.55
N TYR A 10 1.20 -6.23 -11.42
CA TYR A 10 1.91 -5.01 -11.04
C TYR A 10 3.20 -4.90 -11.85
N GLY A 11 3.54 -3.70 -12.31
CA GLY A 11 4.80 -3.42 -13.00
C GLY A 11 6.04 -3.45 -12.10
N VAL A 12 5.87 -3.61 -10.79
CA VAL A 12 6.96 -3.76 -9.82
C VAL A 12 7.21 -5.24 -9.52
N PRO A 13 8.45 -5.65 -9.23
CA PRO A 13 8.73 -7.02 -8.79
C PRO A 13 7.87 -7.37 -7.57
N LEU A 14 7.20 -8.51 -7.62
CA LEU A 14 6.42 -9.03 -6.48
C LEU A 14 7.29 -9.34 -5.25
N SER A 15 8.62 -9.26 -5.36
CA SER A 15 9.53 -9.28 -4.22
C SER A 15 9.39 -8.06 -3.31
N ASP A 16 8.69 -7.00 -3.74
CA ASP A 16 8.32 -5.89 -2.88
C ASP A 16 7.13 -6.30 -1.99
N PRO A 17 7.32 -6.41 -0.66
CA PRO A 17 6.29 -6.82 0.28
C PRO A 17 5.10 -5.85 0.37
N CYS A 18 5.19 -4.67 -0.22
CA CYS A 18 4.09 -3.69 -0.29
C CYS A 18 2.97 -4.09 -1.28
N CYS A 19 3.18 -5.14 -2.09
CA CYS A 19 2.32 -5.47 -3.23
C CYS A 19 1.18 -6.46 -2.94
N TYR A 20 0.90 -6.80 -1.68
CA TYR A 20 -0.31 -7.58 -1.38
C TYR A 20 -1.57 -6.73 -1.62
N PRO A 21 -2.48 -7.18 -2.49
CA PRO A 21 -3.73 -6.48 -2.73
C PRO A 21 -4.73 -6.73 -1.59
N LEU A 22 -4.37 -6.34 -0.36
CA LEU A 22 -5.16 -6.65 0.85
C LEU A 22 -6.64 -6.30 0.70
N GLY A 23 -6.96 -5.20 0.02
CA GLY A 23 -8.35 -4.83 -0.24
C GLY A 23 -9.12 -5.92 -0.97
N VAL A 24 -8.51 -6.56 -2.00
CA VAL A 24 -9.13 -7.69 -2.73
C VAL A 24 -9.31 -8.88 -1.80
N LEU A 25 -8.31 -9.18 -0.98
CA LEU A 25 -8.32 -10.36 -0.10
C LEU A 25 -9.38 -10.21 1.00
N TYR A 26 -9.57 -9.01 1.54
CA TYR A 26 -10.67 -8.71 2.48
C TYR A 26 -12.04 -8.86 1.82
N ILE A 27 -12.21 -8.32 0.61
CA ILE A 27 -13.47 -8.44 -0.16
C ILE A 27 -13.76 -9.91 -0.49
N SER A 28 -12.74 -10.68 -0.93
CA SER A 28 -12.89 -12.12 -1.17
C SER A 28 -13.39 -12.86 0.07
N ALA A 29 -12.73 -12.64 1.20
CA ALA A 29 -13.11 -13.24 2.48
C ALA A 29 -14.54 -12.84 2.91
N GLY A 30 -14.92 -11.57 2.73
CA GLY A 30 -16.28 -11.07 3.00
C GLY A 30 -17.33 -11.76 2.13
N LEU A 31 -17.08 -11.90 0.84
CA LEU A 31 -17.95 -12.60 -0.10
C LEU A 31 -18.10 -14.09 0.23
N LYS A 32 -17.01 -14.78 0.56
CA LYS A 32 -17.04 -16.18 1.02
C LYS A 32 -17.86 -16.33 2.31
N LYS A 33 -17.72 -15.40 3.27
CA LYS A 33 -18.51 -15.34 4.49
C LYS A 33 -20.02 -15.18 4.22
N LEU A 34 -20.39 -14.50 3.12
CA LEU A 34 -21.77 -14.36 2.65
C LEU A 34 -22.26 -15.59 1.85
N GLY A 35 -21.48 -16.66 1.74
CA GLY A 35 -21.85 -17.89 1.06
C GLY A 35 -21.68 -17.87 -0.46
N HIS A 36 -20.90 -16.95 -1.02
CA HIS A 36 -20.58 -16.93 -2.43
C HIS A 36 -19.39 -17.84 -2.74
N GLU A 37 -19.39 -18.42 -3.95
CA GLU A 37 -18.25 -19.12 -4.52
C GLU A 37 -17.33 -18.04 -5.16
N VAL A 38 -16.10 -17.90 -4.63
CA VAL A 38 -15.20 -16.81 -5.01
C VAL A 38 -13.88 -17.37 -5.51
N LYS A 39 -13.45 -16.93 -6.70
CA LYS A 39 -12.10 -17.14 -7.21
C LYS A 39 -11.37 -15.82 -7.43
N ILE A 40 -10.05 -15.83 -7.31
CA ILE A 40 -9.16 -14.70 -7.59
C ILE A 40 -8.31 -15.04 -8.82
N LEU A 41 -8.41 -14.24 -9.87
CA LEU A 41 -7.47 -14.30 -11.00
C LEU A 41 -6.28 -13.42 -10.66
N ASN A 42 -5.20 -14.05 -10.22
CA ASN A 42 -3.97 -13.35 -9.85
C ASN A 42 -2.96 -13.40 -11.00
N PHE A 43 -2.98 -12.39 -11.87
CA PHE A 43 -2.08 -12.27 -13.03
C PHE A 43 -0.61 -12.08 -12.66
N ASN A 44 -0.29 -11.90 -11.39
CA ASN A 44 1.09 -11.87 -10.92
C ASN A 44 1.66 -13.28 -10.75
N LEU A 45 0.81 -14.28 -10.55
CA LEU A 45 1.23 -15.66 -10.33
C LEU A 45 0.98 -16.56 -11.53
N TRP A 46 -0.10 -16.31 -12.27
CA TRP A 46 -0.50 -17.17 -13.37
C TRP A 46 -0.97 -16.36 -14.59
N ASP A 47 -0.82 -16.93 -15.74
CA ASP A 47 -1.43 -16.41 -16.97
C ASP A 47 -2.82 -17.02 -17.13
N TYR A 48 -3.80 -16.19 -17.52
CA TYR A 48 -5.19 -16.60 -17.72
C TYR A 48 -5.71 -16.08 -19.07
N ASP A 49 -6.53 -16.91 -19.73
CA ASP A 49 -7.46 -16.39 -20.74
C ASP A 49 -8.68 -15.82 -20.01
N PHE A 50 -8.75 -14.51 -19.89
CA PHE A 50 -9.81 -13.84 -19.14
C PHE A 50 -11.20 -14.19 -19.67
N ALA A 51 -11.40 -14.29 -20.99
CA ALA A 51 -12.70 -14.60 -21.59
C ALA A 51 -13.17 -16.03 -21.24
N GLU A 52 -12.23 -16.99 -21.17
CA GLU A 52 -12.55 -18.36 -20.72
C GLU A 52 -12.85 -18.39 -19.21
N GLU A 53 -12.09 -17.65 -18.41
CA GLU A 53 -12.22 -17.65 -16.96
C GLU A 53 -13.54 -17.08 -16.44
N ILE A 54 -14.16 -16.18 -17.20
CA ILE A 54 -15.44 -15.57 -16.78
C ILE A 54 -16.67 -16.35 -17.24
N LYS A 55 -16.51 -17.41 -18.03
CA LYS A 55 -17.66 -18.25 -18.45
C LYS A 55 -18.37 -18.86 -17.26
N GLY A 56 -19.68 -18.65 -17.19
CA GLY A 56 -20.53 -19.16 -16.10
C GLY A 56 -20.32 -18.44 -14.77
N GLN A 57 -19.60 -17.30 -14.74
CA GLN A 57 -19.55 -16.41 -13.58
C GLN A 57 -20.76 -15.49 -13.55
N ASP A 58 -21.27 -15.20 -12.36
CA ASP A 58 -22.38 -14.25 -12.16
C ASP A 58 -21.86 -12.81 -12.12
N ALA A 59 -20.64 -12.58 -11.57
CA ALA A 59 -20.06 -11.26 -11.45
C ALA A 59 -18.51 -11.29 -11.50
N VAL A 60 -17.94 -10.20 -12.01
CA VAL A 60 -16.49 -9.90 -11.95
C VAL A 60 -16.29 -8.60 -11.18
N LEU A 61 -15.40 -8.63 -10.21
CA LEU A 61 -15.04 -7.50 -9.37
C LEU A 61 -13.64 -7.01 -9.70
N PHE A 62 -13.52 -5.72 -9.95
CA PHE A 62 -12.29 -5.03 -10.28
C PHE A 62 -11.84 -4.10 -9.14
N THR A 63 -10.55 -3.88 -9.06
CA THR A 63 -9.93 -2.81 -8.28
C THR A 63 -8.66 -2.35 -8.97
N GLY A 64 -8.16 -1.17 -8.66
CA GLY A 64 -6.88 -0.75 -9.20
C GLY A 64 -6.63 0.75 -9.09
N PHE A 65 -5.53 1.12 -9.70
CA PHE A 65 -5.05 2.48 -9.90
C PHE A 65 -5.09 2.83 -11.40
N ASP A 66 -4.66 4.02 -11.75
CA ASP A 66 -4.72 4.56 -13.12
C ASP A 66 -4.04 3.66 -14.17
N GLU A 67 -2.97 2.98 -13.80
CA GLU A 67 -2.23 2.05 -14.65
C GLU A 67 -3.05 0.83 -15.11
N PHE A 68 -4.04 0.42 -14.33
CA PHE A 68 -4.92 -0.71 -14.67
C PHE A 68 -6.16 -0.32 -15.47
N LEU A 69 -6.41 0.97 -15.65
CA LEU A 69 -7.60 1.45 -16.35
C LEU A 69 -7.78 0.88 -17.77
N PRO A 70 -6.74 0.76 -18.60
CA PRO A 70 -6.87 0.13 -19.93
C PRO A 70 -7.33 -1.33 -19.86
N PHE A 71 -6.81 -2.10 -18.91
CA PHE A 71 -7.20 -3.50 -18.70
C PHE A 71 -8.64 -3.61 -18.18
N ILE A 72 -9.02 -2.77 -17.21
CA ILE A 72 -10.38 -2.73 -16.67
C ILE A 72 -11.40 -2.40 -17.77
N ARG A 73 -11.08 -1.46 -18.68
CA ARG A 73 -11.95 -1.14 -19.82
C ARG A 73 -12.15 -2.33 -20.76
N ARG A 74 -11.04 -2.99 -21.16
CA ARG A 74 -11.08 -4.18 -22.01
C ARG A 74 -11.90 -5.28 -21.37
N ASP A 75 -11.60 -5.63 -20.12
CA ASP A 75 -12.18 -6.79 -19.44
C ASP A 75 -13.65 -6.53 -19.05
N SER A 76 -14.02 -5.29 -18.74
CA SER A 76 -15.43 -4.91 -18.56
C SER A 76 -16.24 -5.04 -19.85
N GLN A 77 -15.63 -4.77 -21.02
CA GLN A 77 -16.30 -4.98 -22.29
C GLN A 77 -16.53 -6.47 -22.56
N ILE A 78 -15.52 -7.32 -22.30
CA ILE A 78 -15.65 -8.78 -22.44
C ILE A 78 -16.76 -9.30 -21.49
N CYS A 79 -16.82 -8.83 -20.25
CA CYS A 79 -17.88 -9.20 -19.32
C CYS A 79 -19.26 -8.82 -19.85
N ARG A 80 -19.41 -7.60 -20.40
CA ARG A 80 -20.68 -7.12 -20.97
C ARG A 80 -21.15 -7.98 -22.14
N GLU A 81 -20.24 -8.35 -23.04
CA GLU A 81 -20.53 -9.22 -24.19
C GLU A 81 -20.97 -10.63 -23.77
N ASN A 82 -20.54 -11.08 -22.60
CA ASN A 82 -20.89 -12.39 -22.05
C ASN A 82 -22.03 -12.33 -21.00
N GLY A 83 -22.65 -11.16 -20.80
CA GLY A 83 -23.74 -11.00 -19.85
C GLY A 83 -23.33 -11.11 -18.38
N VAL A 84 -22.05 -10.96 -18.06
CA VAL A 84 -21.51 -11.04 -16.70
C VAL A 84 -21.52 -9.67 -16.05
N LYS A 85 -22.05 -9.59 -14.82
CA LYS A 85 -22.09 -8.34 -14.05
C LYS A 85 -20.68 -7.85 -13.71
N THR A 86 -20.49 -6.53 -13.75
CA THR A 86 -19.22 -5.90 -13.38
C THR A 86 -19.37 -4.96 -12.19
N VAL A 87 -18.47 -5.04 -11.25
CA VAL A 87 -18.39 -4.17 -10.07
C VAL A 87 -16.96 -3.65 -9.94
N ILE A 88 -16.78 -2.39 -9.59
CA ILE A 88 -15.46 -1.83 -9.24
C ILE A 88 -15.47 -1.20 -7.87
N GLY A 89 -14.38 -1.38 -7.10
CA GLY A 89 -14.12 -0.72 -5.82
C GLY A 89 -12.70 -0.14 -5.75
N GLY A 90 -12.36 0.43 -4.59
CA GLY A 90 -11.02 0.96 -4.33
C GLY A 90 -10.78 2.36 -4.88
N ALA A 91 -9.51 2.69 -5.18
CA ALA A 91 -9.08 4.05 -5.50
C ALA A 91 -9.74 4.60 -6.77
N LEU A 92 -9.70 3.87 -7.88
CA LEU A 92 -10.34 4.30 -9.14
C LEU A 92 -11.84 4.57 -8.96
N ALA A 93 -12.55 3.67 -8.30
CA ALA A 93 -13.98 3.84 -8.02
C ALA A 93 -14.25 5.09 -7.19
N THR A 94 -13.41 5.35 -6.19
CA THR A 94 -13.57 6.47 -5.25
C THR A 94 -13.26 7.82 -5.90
N PHE A 95 -12.19 7.90 -6.68
CA PHE A 95 -11.71 9.19 -7.22
C PHE A 95 -12.13 9.46 -8.67
N ARG A 96 -12.45 8.41 -9.46
CA ARG A 96 -12.96 8.53 -10.84
C ARG A 96 -14.37 7.98 -10.99
N THR A 97 -15.22 8.16 -9.98
CA THR A 97 -16.57 7.57 -9.90
C THR A 97 -17.38 7.74 -11.18
N LYS A 98 -17.43 8.95 -11.74
CA LYS A 98 -18.20 9.25 -12.97
C LYS A 98 -17.64 8.52 -14.21
N GLU A 99 -16.34 8.40 -14.31
CA GLU A 99 -15.67 7.69 -15.40
C GLU A 99 -15.90 6.18 -15.25
N MET A 100 -15.74 5.65 -14.05
CA MET A 100 -15.97 4.22 -13.79
C MET A 100 -17.42 3.81 -14.04
N ALA A 101 -18.38 4.66 -13.76
CA ALA A 101 -19.80 4.40 -14.02
C ALA A 101 -20.14 4.28 -15.52
N GLN A 102 -19.26 4.74 -16.41
CA GLN A 102 -19.39 4.55 -17.86
C GLN A 102 -18.77 3.22 -18.35
N ILE A 103 -17.94 2.58 -17.51
CA ILE A 103 -17.16 1.40 -17.86
C ILE A 103 -17.78 0.14 -17.24
N VAL A 104 -18.21 0.20 -15.98
CA VAL A 104 -18.71 -0.95 -15.21
C VAL A 104 -20.16 -0.76 -14.78
N GLY A 105 -20.83 -1.86 -14.48
CA GLY A 105 -22.24 -1.83 -14.08
C GLY A 105 -22.48 -1.23 -12.68
N THR A 106 -21.57 -1.46 -11.73
CA THR A 106 -21.67 -0.97 -10.35
C THR A 106 -20.34 -0.39 -9.87
N VAL A 107 -20.39 0.80 -9.26
CA VAL A 107 -19.22 1.51 -8.71
C VAL A 107 -19.39 1.67 -7.21
N VAL A 108 -18.50 1.06 -6.42
CA VAL A 108 -18.46 1.19 -4.95
C VAL A 108 -17.48 2.30 -4.57
N VAL A 109 -18.00 3.37 -3.97
CA VAL A 109 -17.21 4.55 -3.57
C VAL A 109 -16.86 4.48 -2.10
N GLY A 110 -15.58 4.46 -1.76
CA GLY A 110 -15.09 4.31 -0.38
C GLY A 110 -14.93 2.86 0.05
N GLU A 111 -15.21 2.57 1.33
CA GLU A 111 -15.01 1.23 1.91
C GLU A 111 -16.17 0.30 1.56
N GLY A 112 -15.86 -0.85 0.92
CA GLY A 112 -16.85 -1.76 0.35
C GLY A 112 -17.31 -2.89 1.26
N ASP A 113 -16.67 -3.11 2.40
CA ASP A 113 -16.89 -4.29 3.25
C ASP A 113 -18.35 -4.50 3.67
N GLU A 114 -19.05 -3.40 4.03
CA GLU A 114 -20.44 -3.43 4.54
C GLU A 114 -21.52 -3.35 3.44
N VAL A 115 -21.09 -3.24 2.17
CA VAL A 115 -22.02 -3.05 1.05
C VAL A 115 -21.89 -4.11 -0.03
N LEU A 116 -21.26 -5.25 0.26
CA LEU A 116 -21.00 -6.32 -0.71
C LEU A 116 -22.29 -6.85 -1.36
N SER A 117 -23.30 -7.17 -0.55
CA SER A 117 -24.59 -7.66 -1.07
C SER A 117 -25.30 -6.60 -1.92
N GLU A 118 -25.28 -5.33 -1.49
CA GLU A 118 -25.84 -4.22 -2.22
C GLU A 118 -25.13 -4.02 -3.56
N ALA A 119 -23.79 -4.07 -3.57
CA ALA A 119 -22.98 -3.93 -4.78
C ALA A 119 -23.24 -5.04 -5.80
N LEU A 120 -23.50 -6.27 -5.34
CA LEU A 120 -23.83 -7.40 -6.20
C LEU A 120 -25.25 -7.35 -6.80
N THR A 121 -26.20 -6.70 -6.14
CA THR A 121 -27.61 -6.66 -6.57
C THR A 121 -28.01 -5.34 -7.25
N SER A 122 -27.24 -4.25 -7.02
CA SER A 122 -27.52 -2.91 -7.58
C SER A 122 -26.78 -2.66 -8.89
N THR A 123 -27.19 -1.61 -9.61
CA THR A 123 -26.46 -0.98 -10.72
C THR A 123 -26.25 0.49 -10.40
N GLY A 124 -25.17 1.08 -10.96
CA GLY A 124 -24.81 2.48 -10.72
C GLY A 124 -23.89 2.65 -9.50
N ILE A 125 -24.05 3.73 -8.76
CA ILE A 125 -23.14 4.11 -7.67
C ILE A 125 -23.68 3.60 -6.34
N VAL A 126 -22.85 2.84 -5.63
CA VAL A 126 -23.08 2.36 -4.26
C VAL A 126 -22.10 3.08 -3.34
N TRP A 127 -22.59 3.73 -2.31
CA TRP A 127 -21.75 4.41 -1.34
C TRP A 127 -21.31 3.45 -0.23
N GLY A 128 -20.00 3.26 -0.13
CA GLY A 128 -19.41 2.46 0.93
C GLY A 128 -19.69 3.00 2.33
N ARG A 129 -19.63 2.12 3.30
CA ARG A 129 -19.87 2.44 4.71
C ARG A 129 -18.62 2.14 5.52
N LYS A 130 -18.44 2.88 6.62
CA LYS A 130 -17.37 2.60 7.56
C LYS A 130 -17.58 1.21 8.17
N PRO A 131 -16.65 0.25 7.97
CA PRO A 131 -16.82 -1.09 8.51
C PRO A 131 -16.59 -1.14 10.04
N ASP A 132 -17.21 -2.11 10.69
CA ASP A 132 -16.74 -2.58 11.98
C ASP A 132 -15.54 -3.51 11.75
N LEU A 133 -14.33 -3.01 12.00
CA LEU A 133 -13.10 -3.77 11.76
C LEU A 133 -12.97 -5.03 12.64
N SER A 134 -13.77 -5.16 13.70
CA SER A 134 -13.81 -6.38 14.52
C SER A 134 -14.60 -7.52 13.84
N ALA A 135 -15.52 -7.17 12.94
CA ALA A 135 -16.36 -8.11 12.21
C ALA A 135 -15.80 -8.51 10.83
N VAL A 136 -14.80 -7.78 10.34
CA VAL A 136 -14.16 -8.06 9.05
C VAL A 136 -13.37 -9.36 9.14
N PRO A 137 -13.61 -10.34 8.24
CA PRO A 137 -12.88 -11.61 8.24
C PRO A 137 -11.40 -11.40 7.91
N TYR A 138 -10.56 -12.40 8.21
CA TYR A 138 -9.17 -12.39 7.78
C TYR A 138 -9.05 -12.38 6.26
N PRO A 139 -8.03 -11.73 5.68
CA PRO A 139 -7.77 -11.75 4.23
C PRO A 139 -7.68 -13.16 3.66
N ASP A 140 -8.22 -13.36 2.47
CA ASP A 140 -8.25 -14.64 1.75
C ASP A 140 -6.90 -14.93 1.06
N TYR A 141 -5.91 -15.29 1.81
CA TYR A 141 -4.58 -15.61 1.29
C TYR A 141 -4.53 -16.91 0.48
N ASP A 142 -5.40 -17.88 0.78
CA ASP A 142 -5.51 -19.11 -0.02
C ASP A 142 -5.99 -18.78 -1.45
N GLY A 143 -7.03 -17.95 -1.56
CA GLY A 143 -7.53 -17.47 -2.85
C GLY A 143 -6.50 -16.65 -3.63
N PHE A 144 -5.59 -15.95 -2.96
CA PHE A 144 -4.47 -15.24 -3.56
C PHE A 144 -3.40 -16.18 -4.12
N GLY A 145 -3.25 -17.39 -3.56
CA GLY A 145 -2.19 -18.33 -3.88
C GLY A 145 -0.90 -18.06 -3.11
N ILE A 146 -1.01 -17.80 -1.79
CA ILE A 146 0.11 -17.37 -0.94
C ILE A 146 1.25 -18.39 -0.92
N GLU A 147 0.98 -19.71 -0.96
CA GLU A 147 2.02 -20.73 -0.97
C GLU A 147 2.86 -20.69 -2.25
N GLU A 148 2.20 -20.51 -3.40
CA GLU A 148 2.88 -20.36 -4.69
C GLU A 148 3.69 -19.04 -4.73
N TYR A 149 3.15 -17.97 -4.16
CA TYR A 149 3.85 -16.72 -3.99
C TYR A 149 5.13 -16.91 -3.15
N HIS A 150 5.03 -17.55 -1.99
CA HIS A 150 6.16 -17.85 -1.12
C HIS A 150 7.22 -18.69 -1.84
N ARG A 151 6.78 -19.70 -2.60
CA ARG A 151 7.67 -20.59 -3.35
C ARG A 151 8.44 -19.83 -4.44
N ARG A 152 7.74 -18.98 -5.22
CA ARG A 152 8.36 -18.24 -6.34
C ARG A 152 9.37 -17.21 -5.87
N HIS A 153 9.08 -16.56 -4.77
CA HIS A 153 9.91 -15.46 -4.28
C HIS A 153 10.87 -15.87 -3.15
N SER A 154 10.88 -17.14 -2.76
CA SER A 154 11.71 -17.68 -1.66
C SER A 154 11.57 -16.86 -0.37
N VAL A 155 10.34 -16.47 -0.04
CA VAL A 155 10.00 -15.63 1.12
C VAL A 155 8.97 -16.31 2.01
N ARG A 156 8.90 -15.89 3.27
CA ARG A 156 7.91 -16.38 4.26
C ARG A 156 7.28 -15.19 4.99
N TYR A 157 6.77 -14.23 4.24
CA TYR A 157 6.11 -13.06 4.82
C TYR A 157 4.65 -12.94 4.40
N ILE A 158 3.88 -12.17 5.19
CA ILE A 158 2.48 -11.88 4.94
C ILE A 158 2.15 -10.43 5.31
N GLY A 159 1.18 -9.84 4.62
CA GLY A 159 0.68 -8.51 4.92
C GLY A 159 -0.35 -8.54 6.05
N VAL A 160 -0.29 -7.59 6.98
CA VAL A 160 -1.28 -7.43 8.05
C VAL A 160 -1.61 -5.95 8.21
N LEU A 161 -2.87 -5.63 8.48
CA LEU A 161 -3.30 -4.29 8.88
C LEU A 161 -3.59 -4.25 10.37
N THR A 162 -2.97 -3.32 11.10
CA THR A 162 -3.38 -2.99 12.47
C THR A 162 -4.36 -1.82 12.50
N ALA A 163 -4.33 -0.97 11.46
CA ALA A 163 -5.25 0.14 11.28
C ALA A 163 -5.49 0.40 9.80
N ARG A 164 -6.63 0.98 9.45
CA ARG A 164 -6.94 1.51 8.11
C ARG A 164 -6.86 3.03 8.11
N GLY A 165 -6.49 3.61 6.96
CA GLY A 165 -6.36 5.05 6.80
C GLY A 165 -5.21 5.67 7.57
N CYS A 166 -5.17 6.99 7.62
CA CYS A 166 -4.14 7.76 8.31
C CYS A 166 -4.77 9.00 8.94
N PRO A 167 -4.40 9.42 10.18
CA PRO A 167 -5.00 10.60 10.82
C PRO A 167 -4.45 11.92 10.29
N TYR A 168 -3.48 11.89 9.37
CA TYR A 168 -2.83 13.07 8.82
C TYR A 168 -3.41 13.46 7.45
N SER A 169 -3.13 14.68 6.99
CA SER A 169 -3.70 15.27 5.77
C SER A 169 -2.63 15.86 4.84
N CYS A 170 -1.51 15.14 4.66
CA CYS A 170 -0.45 15.56 3.74
C CYS A 170 -0.99 15.79 2.34
N GLN A 171 -0.53 16.86 1.65
CA GLN A 171 -1.11 17.27 0.36
C GLN A 171 -0.80 16.30 -0.79
N PHE A 172 0.27 15.54 -0.65
CA PHE A 172 0.74 14.56 -1.64
C PHE A 172 0.19 13.15 -1.42
N CYS A 173 -0.59 12.93 -0.36
CA CYS A 173 -1.06 11.60 0.01
C CYS A 173 -2.52 11.39 -0.39
N VAL A 174 -2.81 10.22 -0.97
CA VAL A 174 -4.16 9.77 -1.28
C VAL A 174 -4.69 8.94 -0.12
N GLN A 175 -5.86 9.31 0.38
CA GLN A 175 -6.53 8.51 1.41
C GLN A 175 -7.93 8.15 0.93
N THR A 176 -8.21 6.85 0.89
CA THR A 176 -9.51 6.30 0.46
C THR A 176 -10.46 6.06 1.63
N CYS A 177 -9.95 6.05 2.85
CA CYS A 177 -10.74 5.78 4.06
C CYS A 177 -10.27 6.63 5.26
N ARG A 178 -11.14 6.75 6.25
CA ARG A 178 -10.81 7.41 7.52
C ARG A 178 -9.94 6.52 8.40
N TYR A 179 -9.14 7.15 9.28
CA TYR A 179 -8.34 6.42 10.25
C TYR A 179 -9.22 5.63 11.21
N GLN A 180 -8.93 4.35 11.35
CA GLN A 180 -9.63 3.43 12.24
C GLN A 180 -8.68 2.31 12.67
N GLU A 181 -8.56 2.10 13.97
CA GLU A 181 -7.74 1.07 14.58
C GLU A 181 -8.50 -0.24 14.75
N ARG A 182 -7.80 -1.35 14.58
CA ARG A 182 -8.28 -2.70 14.95
C ARG A 182 -7.90 -3.00 16.39
N ASP A 183 -8.64 -3.87 17.06
CA ASP A 183 -8.20 -4.43 18.34
C ASP A 183 -6.89 -5.20 18.17
N LEU A 184 -5.88 -4.90 19.00
CA LEU A 184 -4.57 -5.56 18.90
C LEU A 184 -4.62 -7.04 19.28
N GLY A 185 -5.52 -7.43 20.18
CA GLY A 185 -5.73 -8.85 20.52
C GLY A 185 -6.18 -9.64 19.30
N ALA A 186 -7.14 -9.10 18.52
CA ALA A 186 -7.59 -9.70 17.27
C ALA A 186 -6.47 -9.72 16.20
N VAL A 187 -5.64 -8.67 16.13
CA VAL A 187 -4.48 -8.64 15.23
C VAL A 187 -3.47 -9.73 15.59
N PHE A 188 -3.18 -9.94 16.87
CA PHE A 188 -2.24 -10.99 17.29
C PHE A 188 -2.81 -12.40 17.05
N GLN A 189 -4.12 -12.60 17.22
CA GLN A 189 -4.77 -13.88 16.86
C GLN A 189 -4.67 -14.16 15.35
N GLU A 190 -4.86 -13.15 14.51
CA GLU A 190 -4.68 -13.25 13.07
C GLU A 190 -3.23 -13.61 12.70
N ILE A 191 -2.24 -12.97 13.32
CA ILE A 191 -0.81 -13.26 13.14
C ILE A 191 -0.50 -14.71 13.52
N ASP A 192 -1.00 -15.17 14.67
CA ASP A 192 -0.77 -16.55 15.14
C ASP A 192 -1.44 -17.57 14.23
N HIS A 193 -2.62 -17.24 13.69
CA HIS A 193 -3.29 -18.03 12.66
C HIS A 193 -2.42 -18.18 11.40
N TYR A 194 -1.89 -17.09 10.85
CA TYR A 194 -1.06 -17.15 9.65
C TYR A 194 0.26 -17.87 9.88
N ARG A 195 0.84 -17.74 11.08
CA ARG A 195 2.03 -18.51 11.43
C ARG A 195 1.76 -20.01 11.42
N ALA A 196 0.63 -20.43 11.96
CA ALA A 196 0.23 -21.84 12.00
C ALA A 196 -0.12 -22.36 10.60
N SER A 197 -0.83 -21.57 9.78
CA SER A 197 -1.33 -22.01 8.47
C SER A 197 -0.26 -21.97 7.37
N TYR A 198 0.62 -20.95 7.37
CA TYR A 198 1.54 -20.68 6.26
C TYR A 198 3.02 -20.70 6.65
N GLY A 199 3.35 -20.95 7.91
CA GLY A 199 4.73 -21.02 8.38
C GLY A 199 5.50 -19.70 8.16
N ILE A 200 4.83 -18.56 8.34
CA ILE A 200 5.44 -17.24 8.11
C ILE A 200 6.55 -16.95 9.12
N GLU A 201 7.54 -16.17 8.68
CA GLU A 201 8.67 -15.72 9.47
C GLU A 201 8.67 -14.20 9.66
N THR A 202 8.02 -13.48 8.75
CA THR A 202 7.99 -12.02 8.74
C THR A 202 6.58 -11.49 8.48
N ILE A 203 6.24 -10.40 9.16
CA ILE A 203 5.00 -9.66 8.96
C ILE A 203 5.30 -8.31 8.35
N ILE A 204 4.58 -7.98 7.29
CA ILE A 204 4.59 -6.64 6.71
C ILE A 204 3.35 -5.91 7.17
N LEU A 205 3.53 -4.87 7.98
CA LEU A 205 2.42 -4.03 8.40
C LEU A 205 2.09 -3.04 7.28
N ASN A 206 0.94 -3.25 6.65
CA ASN A 206 0.46 -2.40 5.54
C ASN A 206 -0.32 -1.17 6.03
N ASP A 207 -0.12 -0.77 7.27
CA ASP A 207 -0.66 0.46 7.83
C ASP A 207 -0.03 1.67 7.12
N ASN A 208 -0.82 2.70 6.83
CA ASN A 208 -0.30 3.95 6.25
C ASN A 208 0.73 4.63 7.18
N THR A 209 0.65 4.41 8.49
CA THR A 209 1.64 4.78 9.50
C THR A 209 1.36 4.04 10.80
N LEU A 210 2.28 3.20 11.23
CA LEU A 210 2.12 2.41 12.44
C LEU A 210 2.17 3.25 13.71
N ASN A 211 3.01 4.28 13.70
CA ASN A 211 3.28 5.11 14.87
C ASN A 211 2.40 6.37 14.97
N ALA A 212 1.16 6.31 14.46
CA ALA A 212 0.20 7.39 14.64
C ALA A 212 -0.05 7.74 16.13
N ARG A 213 0.00 6.71 16.99
CA ARG A 213 -0.12 6.82 18.45
C ARG A 213 0.98 6.03 19.14
N LYS A 214 1.69 6.68 20.08
CA LYS A 214 2.81 6.06 20.83
C LYS A 214 2.34 4.88 21.69
N ASP A 215 1.26 5.04 22.44
CA ASP A 215 0.72 3.99 23.32
C ASP A 215 0.38 2.71 22.54
N ARG A 216 -0.25 2.85 21.38
CA ARG A 216 -0.59 1.74 20.51
C ARG A 216 0.65 1.08 19.88
N PHE A 217 1.62 1.86 19.43
CA PHE A 217 2.89 1.35 18.93
C PHE A 217 3.62 0.52 20.01
N MET A 218 3.71 1.03 21.24
CA MET A 218 4.32 0.33 22.37
C MET A 218 3.56 -0.95 22.73
N ALA A 219 2.22 -0.92 22.68
CA ALA A 219 1.39 -2.11 22.91
C ALA A 219 1.60 -3.18 21.82
N PHE A 220 1.71 -2.75 20.53
CA PHE A 220 2.04 -3.65 19.41
C PHE A 220 3.43 -4.31 19.63
N CYS A 221 4.46 -3.52 19.92
CA CYS A 221 5.80 -4.05 20.20
C CYS A 221 5.79 -5.05 21.36
N LYS A 222 5.07 -4.72 22.44
CA LYS A 222 4.92 -5.62 23.60
C LYS A 222 4.29 -6.96 23.20
N GLY A 223 3.25 -6.95 22.34
CA GLY A 223 2.58 -8.16 21.88
C GLY A 223 3.37 -8.98 20.88
N MET A 224 4.29 -8.35 20.13
CA MET A 224 5.20 -9.04 19.19
C MET A 224 6.41 -9.68 19.91
N LYS A 225 6.82 -9.11 21.05
CA LYS A 225 7.98 -9.60 21.80
C LYS A 225 7.81 -11.07 22.18
N GLY A 226 8.79 -11.89 21.78
CA GLY A 226 8.79 -13.33 22.07
C GLY A 226 8.00 -14.21 21.09
N LYS A 227 7.32 -13.62 20.10
CA LYS A 227 6.64 -14.42 19.05
C LYS A 227 7.62 -15.11 18.08
N GLY A 228 8.90 -14.73 18.05
CA GLY A 228 9.88 -15.28 17.11
C GLY A 228 9.59 -14.92 15.65
N LEU A 229 8.93 -13.81 15.43
CA LEU A 229 8.61 -13.26 14.10
C LEU A 229 9.31 -11.91 13.93
N SER A 230 9.80 -11.67 12.71
CA SER A 230 10.23 -10.34 12.30
C SER A 230 9.05 -9.51 11.79
N TRP A 231 9.19 -8.18 11.78
CA TRP A 231 8.15 -7.31 11.24
C TRP A 231 8.72 -6.03 10.63
N SER A 232 8.01 -5.48 9.66
CA SER A 232 8.34 -4.24 8.95
C SER A 232 7.14 -3.32 8.88
N ALA A 233 7.36 -2.00 8.85
CA ALA A 233 6.27 -1.02 8.85
C ALA A 233 6.67 0.33 8.24
N ALA A 234 5.68 1.13 7.86
CA ALA A 234 5.85 2.55 7.57
C ALA A 234 5.69 3.38 8.85
N ILE A 235 6.57 4.38 9.04
CA ILE A 235 6.56 5.28 10.19
C ILE A 235 6.73 6.74 9.78
N ARG A 236 6.24 7.63 10.64
CA ARG A 236 6.46 9.08 10.57
C ARG A 236 7.56 9.50 11.54
N THR A 237 8.29 10.53 11.18
CA THR A 237 9.45 11.02 11.94
C THR A 237 9.07 11.84 13.20
N ASP A 238 7.98 12.63 13.12
CA ASP A 238 7.51 13.47 14.24
C ASP A 238 6.92 12.67 15.43
N ARG A 239 6.72 11.37 15.26
CA ARG A 239 6.08 10.48 16.23
C ARG A 239 6.97 9.31 16.66
N PHE A 240 8.29 9.45 16.53
CA PHE A 240 9.21 8.38 16.84
C PHE A 240 10.29 8.87 17.82
N ASP A 241 10.44 8.17 18.93
CA ASP A 241 11.38 8.50 19.99
C ASP A 241 12.23 7.28 20.42
N GLU A 242 13.11 7.48 21.37
CA GLU A 242 14.07 6.46 21.81
C GLU A 242 13.42 5.24 22.45
N ASP A 243 12.34 5.42 23.22
CA ASP A 243 11.60 4.30 23.82
C ASP A 243 10.97 3.43 22.74
N MET A 244 10.43 4.07 21.70
CA MET A 244 9.86 3.37 20.55
C MET A 244 10.94 2.64 19.74
N ALA A 245 12.11 3.23 19.53
CA ALA A 245 13.22 2.58 18.83
C ALA A 245 13.68 1.32 19.58
N ARG A 246 13.83 1.41 20.90
CA ARG A 246 14.18 0.27 21.75
C ARG A 246 13.13 -0.82 21.72
N ALA A 247 11.85 -0.46 21.90
CA ALA A 247 10.75 -1.41 21.85
C ALA A 247 10.62 -2.10 20.50
N ALA A 248 10.80 -1.37 19.39
CA ALA A 248 10.82 -1.91 18.05
C ALA A 248 11.94 -2.96 17.89
N LYS A 249 13.18 -2.61 18.27
CA LYS A 249 14.32 -3.54 18.21
C LYS A 249 14.06 -4.82 19.02
N ASP A 250 13.61 -4.66 20.25
CA ASP A 250 13.35 -5.76 21.21
C ASP A 250 12.20 -6.69 20.74
N SER A 251 11.31 -6.20 19.89
CA SER A 251 10.15 -6.93 19.40
C SER A 251 10.31 -7.52 17.99
N GLY A 252 11.52 -7.40 17.40
CA GLY A 252 11.83 -8.00 16.10
C GLY A 252 11.56 -7.10 14.91
N ALA A 253 11.55 -5.77 15.08
CA ALA A 253 11.50 -4.86 13.93
C ALA A 253 12.72 -5.10 13.02
N GLN A 254 12.44 -5.44 11.76
CA GLN A 254 13.45 -5.79 10.76
C GLN A 254 13.72 -4.64 9.80
N TYR A 255 12.71 -3.84 9.49
CA TYR A 255 12.82 -2.78 8.49
C TYR A 255 11.77 -1.70 8.64
N PHE A 256 12.15 -0.43 8.41
CA PHE A 256 11.19 0.66 8.34
C PHE A 256 11.24 1.43 7.02
N VAL A 257 10.06 1.73 6.50
CA VAL A 257 9.83 2.76 5.49
C VAL A 257 9.57 4.07 6.23
N VAL A 258 10.47 5.04 6.10
CA VAL A 258 10.40 6.29 6.86
C VAL A 258 9.96 7.44 5.96
N GLY A 259 8.82 8.02 6.28
CA GLY A 259 8.35 9.23 5.60
C GLY A 259 9.21 10.44 6.01
N VAL A 260 10.34 10.66 5.36
CA VAL A 260 11.23 11.83 5.53
C VAL A 260 10.74 12.98 4.66
N GLU A 261 10.49 12.72 3.41
CA GLU A 261 10.03 13.53 2.30
C GLU A 261 11.01 14.65 1.88
N SER A 262 11.68 15.33 2.81
CA SER A 262 12.67 16.36 2.52
C SER A 262 13.56 16.68 3.73
N PHE A 263 14.81 17.10 3.47
CA PHE A 263 15.70 17.74 4.45
C PHE A 263 15.70 19.28 4.33
N ILE A 264 14.71 19.86 3.64
CA ILE A 264 14.53 21.30 3.51
C ILE A 264 13.19 21.69 4.15
N GLN A 265 13.21 22.44 5.26
CA GLN A 265 11.99 22.78 6.02
C GLN A 265 10.90 23.43 5.16
N GLY A 266 11.26 24.38 4.31
CA GLY A 266 10.30 25.03 3.44
C GLY A 266 9.58 24.10 2.46
N ARG A 267 10.18 22.95 2.11
CA ARG A 267 9.52 21.91 1.32
C ARG A 267 8.53 21.10 2.17
N LEU A 268 8.90 20.72 3.39
CA LEU A 268 8.02 20.02 4.34
C LEU A 268 6.77 20.87 4.64
N ASP A 269 6.96 22.19 4.79
CA ASP A 269 5.86 23.12 5.04
C ASP A 269 4.91 23.20 3.83
N LYS A 270 5.45 23.32 2.61
CA LYS A 270 4.66 23.29 1.37
C LYS A 270 3.91 21.99 1.15
N MET A 271 4.50 20.86 1.52
CA MET A 271 3.86 19.54 1.46
C MET A 271 2.74 19.36 2.50
N GLY A 272 2.63 20.28 3.46
CA GLY A 272 1.70 20.13 4.59
C GLY A 272 2.00 18.93 5.48
N LYS A 273 3.26 18.45 5.50
CA LYS A 273 3.67 17.27 6.25
C LYS A 273 3.56 17.47 7.76
N LYS A 274 3.79 18.71 8.24
CA LYS A 274 3.79 19.08 9.67
C LYS A 274 4.85 18.32 10.48
N THR A 275 6.00 18.06 9.86
CA THR A 275 7.21 17.51 10.48
C THR A 275 8.33 18.52 10.33
N THR A 276 9.38 18.40 11.12
CA THR A 276 10.58 19.23 11.03
C THR A 276 11.77 18.42 10.49
N VAL A 277 12.79 19.13 10.00
CA VAL A 277 14.07 18.50 9.61
C VAL A 277 14.72 17.84 10.84
N ASP A 278 14.59 18.46 12.03
CA ASP A 278 15.10 17.89 13.29
C ASP A 278 14.39 16.59 13.66
N ASP A 279 13.09 16.47 13.40
CA ASP A 279 12.35 15.20 13.56
C ASP A 279 12.93 14.11 12.67
N ASN A 280 13.23 14.45 11.42
CA ASN A 280 13.85 13.52 10.48
C ASN A 280 15.21 13.05 10.97
N LEU A 281 16.09 13.97 11.32
CA LEU A 281 17.45 13.67 11.80
C LEU A 281 17.43 12.85 13.09
N ARG A 282 16.58 13.22 14.06
CA ARG A 282 16.40 12.48 15.31
C ARG A 282 15.96 11.03 15.04
N THR A 283 14.94 10.85 14.20
CA THR A 283 14.40 9.51 13.91
C THR A 283 15.40 8.63 13.20
N LEU A 284 16.05 9.12 12.15
CA LEU A 284 17.05 8.35 11.42
C LEU A 284 18.28 8.05 12.29
N GLY A 285 18.71 9.01 13.13
CA GLY A 285 19.77 8.80 14.11
C GLY A 285 19.44 7.71 15.13
N LEU A 286 18.18 7.63 15.61
CA LEU A 286 17.72 6.56 16.48
C LEU A 286 17.72 5.21 15.78
N LEU A 287 17.25 5.13 14.52
CA LEU A 287 17.28 3.89 13.76
C LEU A 287 18.71 3.38 13.55
N ASN A 288 19.65 4.27 13.22
CA ASN A 288 21.07 3.93 13.13
C ASN A 288 21.63 3.45 14.50
N LYS A 289 21.34 4.17 15.60
CA LYS A 289 21.77 3.82 16.96
C LYS A 289 21.33 2.42 17.37
N TYR A 290 20.08 2.08 17.07
CA TYR A 290 19.49 0.76 17.40
C TYR A 290 19.69 -0.30 16.31
N GLN A 291 20.42 0.03 15.25
CA GLN A 291 20.70 -0.88 14.13
C GLN A 291 19.40 -1.51 13.56
N ILE A 292 18.39 -0.67 13.33
CA ILE A 292 17.17 -1.05 12.64
C ILE A 292 17.29 -0.58 11.19
N PRO A 293 17.35 -1.50 10.21
CA PRO A 293 17.40 -1.15 8.79
C PRO A 293 16.19 -0.31 8.37
N TYR A 294 16.41 0.63 7.47
CA TYR A 294 15.35 1.50 6.95
C TYR A 294 15.73 2.09 5.59
N HIS A 295 14.74 2.64 4.91
CA HIS A 295 14.95 3.70 3.92
C HIS A 295 14.05 4.90 4.22
N GLY A 296 14.58 6.10 3.99
CA GLY A 296 13.85 7.36 4.08
C GLY A 296 13.37 7.80 2.71
N ASN A 297 12.06 7.92 2.49
CA ASN A 297 11.54 8.45 1.25
C ASN A 297 11.83 9.94 1.11
N ILE A 298 12.38 10.36 -0.02
CA ILE A 298 12.55 11.77 -0.41
C ILE A 298 11.60 12.04 -1.58
N LEU A 299 10.64 12.92 -1.39
CA LEU A 299 9.60 13.16 -2.36
C LEU A 299 9.95 14.35 -3.28
N LEU A 300 9.98 14.09 -4.59
CA LEU A 300 10.35 15.03 -5.63
C LEU A 300 9.26 15.10 -6.70
N GLY A 301 9.33 16.10 -7.59
CA GLY A 301 8.47 16.19 -8.78
C GLY A 301 7.16 16.92 -8.55
N PHE A 302 7.12 17.88 -7.63
CA PHE A 302 6.01 18.83 -7.50
C PHE A 302 6.05 19.89 -8.61
N ASP A 303 4.91 20.50 -8.92
CA ASP A 303 4.80 21.61 -9.91
C ASP A 303 5.62 22.85 -9.54
N TRP A 304 6.00 22.97 -8.29
CA TRP A 304 6.86 24.04 -7.77
C TRP A 304 8.33 23.61 -7.61
N ASP A 305 8.68 22.38 -8.00
CA ASP A 305 10.08 21.94 -8.01
C ASP A 305 10.80 22.46 -9.27
N ALA A 306 12.10 22.70 -9.13
CA ALA A 306 13.00 23.08 -10.20
C ALA A 306 14.27 22.20 -10.16
N PRO A 307 15.02 22.07 -11.27
CA PRO A 307 16.21 21.20 -11.31
C PRO A 307 17.21 21.46 -10.18
N GLY A 308 17.41 22.72 -9.77
CA GLY A 308 18.25 23.09 -8.64
C GLY A 308 17.76 22.59 -7.27
N HIS A 309 16.49 22.22 -7.16
CA HIS A 309 15.93 21.66 -5.91
C HIS A 309 16.47 20.26 -5.64
N ILE A 310 16.71 19.43 -6.65
CA ILE A 310 17.29 18.09 -6.50
C ILE A 310 18.70 18.20 -5.89
N THR A 311 19.55 19.03 -6.50
CA THR A 311 20.91 19.25 -6.01
C THR A 311 20.91 19.75 -4.57
N ARG A 312 20.04 20.70 -4.26
CA ARG A 312 19.90 21.24 -2.91
C ARG A 312 19.39 20.20 -1.92
N GLU A 313 18.38 19.40 -2.30
CA GLU A 313 17.84 18.34 -1.47
C GLU A 313 18.92 17.31 -1.11
N VAL A 314 19.61 16.77 -2.13
CA VAL A 314 20.68 15.78 -1.89
C VAL A 314 21.84 16.38 -1.08
N SER A 315 22.19 17.65 -1.31
CA SER A 315 23.23 18.35 -0.52
C SER A 315 22.85 18.51 0.95
N SER A 316 21.55 18.56 1.25
CA SER A 316 21.04 18.70 2.61
C SER A 316 20.94 17.37 3.37
N ILE A 317 21.09 16.22 2.70
CA ILE A 317 21.07 14.90 3.34
C ILE A 317 22.42 14.66 4.02
N PRO A 318 22.46 14.42 5.32
CA PRO A 318 23.71 14.09 6.01
C PRO A 318 24.26 12.73 5.54
N ALA A 319 25.59 12.58 5.61
CA ALA A 319 26.22 11.30 5.31
C ALA A 319 25.78 10.19 6.29
N GLY A 320 25.70 8.96 5.81
CA GLY A 320 25.37 7.78 6.63
C GLY A 320 23.86 7.53 6.81
N TYR A 321 22.99 8.24 6.08
CA TYR A 321 21.55 7.94 6.03
C TYR A 321 21.16 7.25 4.73
N ASN A 322 20.32 6.24 4.84
CA ASN A 322 19.74 5.55 3.69
C ASN A 322 18.47 6.28 3.24
N VAL A 323 18.47 6.73 1.99
CA VAL A 323 17.33 7.47 1.41
C VAL A 323 16.96 6.92 0.05
N PHE A 324 15.70 7.12 -0.32
CA PHE A 324 15.13 6.67 -1.58
C PHE A 324 14.35 7.81 -2.25
N PRO A 325 14.67 8.17 -3.50
CA PRO A 325 13.90 9.18 -4.22
C PRO A 325 12.57 8.59 -4.68
N VAL A 326 11.49 9.24 -4.30
CA VAL A 326 10.13 8.92 -4.75
C VAL A 326 9.63 10.10 -5.57
N LEU A 327 9.27 9.83 -6.82
CA LEU A 327 8.68 10.86 -7.65
C LEU A 327 7.17 10.93 -7.43
N LEU A 328 6.67 12.14 -7.24
CA LEU A 328 5.24 12.38 -7.09
C LEU A 328 4.51 11.90 -8.35
N GLN A 329 3.66 10.92 -8.17
CA GLN A 329 2.83 10.40 -9.25
C GLN A 329 1.57 11.25 -9.40
N PRO A 330 1.04 11.39 -10.63
CA PRO A 330 -0.23 12.07 -10.86
C PRO A 330 -1.43 11.21 -10.44
N PHE A 331 -1.37 10.63 -9.23
CA PHE A 331 -2.48 9.86 -8.72
C PHE A 331 -3.70 10.75 -8.51
N ILE A 332 -4.82 10.26 -8.95
CA ILE A 332 -6.09 10.91 -8.71
C ILE A 332 -6.38 11.00 -7.21
N GLY A 333 -6.88 12.14 -6.76
CA GLY A 333 -7.19 12.36 -5.34
C GLY A 333 -6.09 13.06 -4.54
N ILE A 334 -4.85 13.19 -5.05
CA ILE A 334 -3.84 14.03 -4.41
C ILE A 334 -4.17 15.52 -4.60
N LYS A 335 -3.85 16.32 -3.57
CA LYS A 335 -4.04 17.77 -3.63
C LYS A 335 -2.85 18.49 -4.28
N ALA A 336 -1.65 17.93 -4.13
CA ALA A 336 -0.44 18.41 -4.78
C ALA A 336 -0.47 18.12 -6.27
N LYS A 337 0.09 19.03 -7.07
CA LYS A 337 0.19 18.85 -8.52
C LYS A 337 1.57 18.30 -8.87
N PRO A 338 1.66 17.20 -9.64
CA PRO A 338 2.92 16.78 -10.22
C PRO A 338 3.40 17.79 -11.25
N GLY A 339 4.70 18.11 -11.21
CA GLY A 339 5.32 19.07 -12.14
C GLY A 339 6.20 18.42 -13.21
N VAL A 340 6.48 17.12 -13.08
CA VAL A 340 7.44 16.41 -13.92
C VAL A 340 6.81 15.15 -14.50
N PHE A 341 6.86 14.99 -15.82
CA PHE A 341 6.26 13.87 -16.54
C PHE A 341 7.23 13.27 -17.58
N GLY A 342 7.06 11.99 -17.90
CA GLY A 342 7.78 11.30 -18.98
C GLY A 342 9.31 11.30 -18.79
N GLU A 343 10.06 11.60 -19.86
CA GLU A 343 11.54 11.57 -19.86
C GLU A 343 12.19 12.48 -18.81
N GLU A 344 11.55 13.60 -18.45
CA GLU A 344 12.05 14.47 -17.36
C GLU A 344 12.06 13.74 -16.03
N ARG A 345 11.08 12.90 -15.77
CA ARG A 345 10.97 12.09 -14.55
C ARG A 345 12.19 11.18 -14.39
N ASP A 346 12.52 10.44 -15.46
CA ASP A 346 13.64 9.49 -15.45
C ASP A 346 14.97 10.24 -15.26
N MET A 347 15.10 11.39 -15.88
CA MET A 347 16.24 12.29 -15.69
C MET A 347 16.39 12.76 -14.24
N TRP A 348 15.27 13.09 -13.55
CA TRP A 348 15.30 13.51 -12.15
C TRP A 348 15.72 12.37 -11.22
N SER A 349 15.16 11.18 -11.40
CA SER A 349 15.56 9.98 -10.66
C SER A 349 17.04 9.63 -10.89
N LYS A 350 17.49 9.67 -12.14
CA LYS A 350 18.88 9.42 -12.50
C LYS A 350 19.84 10.41 -11.85
N ARG A 351 19.57 11.72 -11.95
CA ARG A 351 20.38 12.77 -11.33
C ARG A 351 20.44 12.64 -9.80
N PHE A 352 19.32 12.29 -9.16
CA PHE A 352 19.32 12.05 -7.72
C PHE A 352 20.24 10.88 -7.37
N ARG A 353 20.13 9.77 -8.08
CA ARG A 353 20.98 8.59 -7.85
C ARG A 353 22.47 8.90 -8.04
N GLU A 354 22.83 9.45 -9.19
CA GLU A 354 24.24 9.80 -9.49
C GLU A 354 24.85 10.71 -8.42
N TYR A 355 24.08 11.66 -7.95
CA TYR A 355 24.56 12.60 -6.94
C TYR A 355 24.62 11.97 -5.54
N ALA A 356 23.69 11.11 -5.19
CA ALA A 356 23.67 10.39 -3.91
C ALA A 356 24.80 9.35 -3.84
N GLU A 357 25.02 8.58 -4.91
CA GLU A 357 26.11 7.62 -5.02
C GLU A 357 27.49 8.30 -4.94
N GLY A 358 27.66 9.45 -5.59
CA GLY A 358 28.85 10.27 -5.48
C GLY A 358 29.16 10.76 -4.05
N ARG A 359 28.19 10.67 -3.12
CA ARG A 359 28.37 10.95 -1.69
C ARG A 359 28.44 9.70 -0.82
N GLY A 360 28.57 8.51 -1.42
CA GLY A 360 28.62 7.23 -0.70
C GLY A 360 27.28 6.84 -0.03
N MET A 361 26.17 7.34 -0.56
CA MET A 361 24.83 7.00 -0.08
C MET A 361 24.31 5.77 -0.84
N SER A 362 23.72 4.83 -0.13
CA SER A 362 23.03 3.71 -0.77
C SER A 362 21.66 4.20 -1.31
N VAL A 363 21.48 4.10 -2.61
CA VAL A 363 20.20 4.39 -3.27
C VAL A 363 19.69 3.07 -3.87
N TYR A 364 18.54 2.60 -3.40
CA TYR A 364 17.94 1.41 -4.00
C TYR A 364 17.49 1.73 -5.44
N PRO A 365 17.74 0.82 -6.41
CA PRO A 365 17.24 1.02 -7.77
C PRO A 365 15.72 1.12 -7.74
N GLU A 366 15.15 2.04 -8.54
CA GLU A 366 13.73 1.98 -8.85
C GLU A 366 13.45 0.58 -9.42
N ALA A 367 12.38 -0.05 -8.95
CA ALA A 367 11.84 -1.18 -9.69
C ALA A 367 11.60 -0.69 -11.13
N GLU A 368 12.23 -1.33 -12.11
CA GLU A 368 12.00 -1.01 -13.51
C GLU A 368 10.51 -1.17 -13.78
N VAL A 369 9.80 -0.06 -13.82
CA VAL A 369 8.45 -0.01 -14.36
C VAL A 369 8.62 -0.11 -15.86
N ASN A 370 8.72 -1.33 -16.35
CA ASN A 370 8.63 -1.57 -17.78
C ASN A 370 7.22 -1.14 -18.25
N PRO A 371 7.15 -0.35 -19.35
CA PRO A 371 5.92 0.20 -19.90
C PRO A 371 4.88 -0.84 -20.29
#